data_04e72d10c2ee21d9f66e1295270b1d21
#
_entry.id   04e72d10c2ee21d9f66e1295270b1d21
#
_cell.length_a   1.000
_cell.length_b   1.000
_cell.length_c   1.000
_cell.angle_alpha   90.00
_cell.angle_beta   90.00
_cell.angle_gamma   90.00
#
_symmetry.space_group_name_H-M   'P 1'
#
loop_
_entity.id
_entity.type
_entity.pdbx_description
1 polymer ?
#
loop_
_entity_poly.entity_id
_entity_poly.type
_entity_poly.pdbx_seq_one_letter_code
_entity_poly.pdbx_strand_id
1 'polypeptide(L)'
;MRFYLTIPLLLTLVHTAWADTTNRAKQFSPVPGIFVGGVGLECKSKPPNIVEFLLLTKDRQRVGLAVFENDDVTYDFLAITRTTPRTYILKQENIEFVLDRQNHKLTMDQDYNCVVMSISDLHDAAKDFLRTLLSENKI
;
A
#
# COMPACT_ATOMS: atom_id res chain seq x y z
N MET A 1 3.75 14.80 -57.49
CA MET A 1 3.68 15.98 -56.64
C MET A 1 2.83 15.78 -55.38
N ARG A 2 2.06 14.76 -55.31
CA ARG A 2 1.14 14.54 -54.20
C ARG A 2 1.74 13.70 -53.10
N PHE A 3 2.91 13.21 -53.28
CA PHE A 3 3.57 12.29 -52.38
C PHE A 3 4.16 12.99 -51.18
N TYR A 4 4.33 14.28 -51.27
CA TYR A 4 4.99 15.05 -50.22
C TYR A 4 4.14 15.27 -48.96
N LEU A 5 2.82 15.08 -49.09
CA LEU A 5 1.88 15.37 -48.02
C LEU A 5 1.79 14.29 -46.98
N THR A 6 2.20 13.07 -47.26
CA THR A 6 2.07 11.95 -46.34
C THR A 6 3.19 11.86 -45.31
N ILE A 7 4.38 12.32 -45.68
CA ILE A 7 5.56 12.23 -44.81
C ILE A 7 5.45 13.06 -43.54
N PRO A 8 4.98 14.31 -43.59
CA PRO A 8 4.84 15.11 -42.36
C PRO A 8 3.88 14.52 -41.33
N LEU A 9 2.84 13.86 -41.80
CA LEU A 9 1.86 13.23 -40.89
C LEU A 9 2.46 12.08 -40.09
N LEU A 10 3.29 11.27 -40.72
CA LEU A 10 3.97 10.18 -40.04
C LEU A 10 4.93 10.67 -38.94
N LEU A 11 5.66 11.73 -39.23
CA LEU A 11 6.57 12.33 -38.26
C LEU A 11 5.83 12.89 -37.05
N THR A 12 4.68 13.46 -37.24
CA THR A 12 3.85 13.99 -36.18
C THR A 12 3.39 12.90 -35.22
N LEU A 13 2.97 11.75 -35.74
CA LEU A 13 2.55 10.60 -34.94
C LEU A 13 3.70 10.05 -34.09
N VAL A 14 4.90 9.98 -34.63
CA VAL A 14 6.08 9.51 -33.91
C VAL A 14 6.39 10.46 -32.74
N HIS A 15 6.32 11.76 -32.95
CA HIS A 15 6.56 12.73 -31.88
C HIS A 15 5.55 12.62 -30.76
N THR A 16 4.28 12.38 -31.07
CA THR A 16 3.24 12.20 -30.04
C THR A 16 3.51 10.98 -29.17
N ALA A 17 3.90 9.87 -29.76
CA ALA A 17 4.24 8.66 -29.01
C ALA A 17 5.43 8.87 -28.08
N TRP A 18 6.42 9.63 -28.48
CA TRP A 18 7.58 9.95 -27.65
C TRP A 18 7.22 10.81 -26.45
N ALA A 19 6.36 11.79 -26.62
CA ALA A 19 5.93 12.66 -25.53
C ALA A 19 5.25 11.87 -24.42
N ASP A 20 4.44 10.88 -24.75
CA ASP A 20 3.71 10.07 -23.79
C ASP A 20 4.63 9.18 -22.94
N THR A 21 5.75 8.72 -23.48
CA THR A 21 6.67 7.84 -22.74
C THR A 21 7.61 8.59 -21.81
N THR A 22 7.91 9.86 -22.06
CA THR A 22 8.89 10.62 -21.28
C THR A 22 8.35 11.24 -20.02
N ASN A 23 7.03 11.45 -19.93
CA ASN A 23 6.39 12.12 -18.79
C ASN A 23 5.62 11.17 -17.87
N ARG A 24 5.91 9.88 -17.95
CA ARG A 24 5.20 8.91 -17.13
C ARG A 24 5.65 9.00 -15.68
N ALA A 25 4.70 9.25 -14.79
CA ALA A 25 4.94 9.21 -13.35
C ALA A 25 5.27 7.79 -12.90
N LYS A 26 6.02 7.66 -11.80
CA LYS A 26 6.31 6.37 -11.21
C LYS A 26 5.01 5.64 -10.86
N GLN A 27 4.91 4.39 -11.26
CA GLN A 27 3.78 3.54 -10.94
C GLN A 27 4.12 2.65 -9.76
N PHE A 28 3.21 2.59 -8.80
CA PHE A 28 3.28 1.67 -7.68
C PHE A 28 2.51 0.39 -8.02
N SER A 29 2.91 -0.70 -7.38
CA SER A 29 2.18 -1.96 -7.49
C SER A 29 0.76 -1.81 -6.98
N PRO A 30 -0.23 -2.45 -7.62
CA PRO A 30 -1.61 -2.40 -7.15
C PRO A 30 -1.78 -3.23 -5.88
N VAL A 31 -2.88 -2.96 -5.18
CA VAL A 31 -3.29 -3.79 -4.04
C VAL A 31 -3.60 -5.21 -4.53
N PRO A 32 -3.11 -6.25 -3.83
CA PRO A 32 -3.49 -7.62 -4.18
C PRO A 32 -5.00 -7.84 -4.14
N GLY A 33 -5.53 -8.55 -5.15
CA GLY A 33 -6.96 -8.73 -5.33
C GLY A 33 -7.69 -9.42 -4.18
N ILE A 34 -6.99 -10.18 -3.35
CA ILE A 34 -7.61 -10.85 -2.19
C ILE A 34 -8.17 -9.87 -1.17
N PHE A 35 -7.72 -8.61 -1.17
CA PHE A 35 -8.20 -7.60 -0.23
C PHE A 35 -9.44 -6.86 -0.71
N VAL A 36 -9.95 -7.15 -1.90
CA VAL A 36 -11.18 -6.51 -2.40
C VAL A 36 -12.33 -6.75 -1.43
N GLY A 37 -13.01 -5.67 -1.04
CA GLY A 37 -14.11 -5.72 -0.07
C GLY A 37 -13.67 -5.78 1.39
N GLY A 38 -12.37 -5.80 1.66
CA GLY A 38 -11.83 -5.74 3.01
C GLY A 38 -11.73 -4.32 3.55
N VAL A 39 -10.89 -4.15 4.56
CA VAL A 39 -10.65 -2.84 5.18
C VAL A 39 -9.16 -2.59 5.37
N GLY A 40 -8.80 -1.31 5.44
CA GLY A 40 -7.45 -0.87 5.76
C GLY A 40 -7.35 -0.34 7.19
N LEU A 41 -6.16 -0.45 7.76
CA LEU A 41 -5.84 0.08 9.07
C LEU A 41 -4.53 0.84 9.01
N GLU A 42 -4.56 2.12 9.34
CA GLU A 42 -3.35 2.90 9.55
C GLU A 42 -3.09 2.98 11.04
N CYS A 43 -2.00 2.38 11.49
CA CYS A 43 -1.68 2.21 12.90
C CYS A 43 -0.47 3.04 13.28
N LYS A 44 -0.62 3.92 14.27
CA LYS A 44 0.46 4.80 14.75
C LYS A 44 0.77 4.50 16.19
N SER A 45 2.07 4.34 16.49
CA SER A 45 2.55 4.23 17.87
C SER A 45 2.59 5.62 18.51
N LYS A 46 2.73 5.63 19.84
CA LYS A 46 3.14 6.85 20.56
C LYS A 46 4.61 7.14 20.24
N PRO A 47 5.16 8.30 20.62
CA PRO A 47 6.56 8.63 20.28
C PRO A 47 7.55 7.50 20.62
N PRO A 48 8.52 7.19 19.71
CA PRO A 48 8.67 7.75 18.40
C PRO A 48 7.55 7.28 17.46
N ASN A 49 7.02 8.18 16.63
CA ASN A 49 5.89 7.91 15.74
C ASN A 49 6.26 6.88 14.66
N ILE A 50 6.03 5.62 14.94
CA ILE A 50 6.15 4.54 13.97
C ILE A 50 4.76 4.29 13.40
N VAL A 51 4.68 4.13 12.08
CA VAL A 51 3.43 3.91 11.37
C VAL A 51 3.46 2.54 10.71
N GLU A 52 2.40 1.77 10.89
CA GLU A 52 2.18 0.49 10.22
C GLU A 52 0.90 0.56 9.41
N PHE A 53 0.91 -0.01 8.21
CA PHE A 53 -0.23 -0.03 7.30
C PHE A 53 -0.66 -1.47 7.09
N LEU A 54 -1.90 -1.79 7.43
CA LEU A 54 -2.44 -3.13 7.36
C LEU A 54 -3.68 -3.19 6.47
N LEU A 55 -3.84 -4.30 5.77
CA LEU A 55 -5.05 -4.64 5.03
C LEU A 55 -5.65 -5.90 5.61
N LEU A 56 -6.97 -5.92 5.82
CA LEU A 56 -7.69 -7.13 6.21
C LEU A 56 -8.55 -7.60 5.05
N THR A 57 -8.55 -8.90 4.79
CA THR A 57 -9.46 -9.49 3.82
C THR A 57 -10.92 -9.39 4.29
N LYS A 58 -11.85 -9.45 3.35
CA LYS A 58 -13.28 -9.37 3.65
C LYS A 58 -13.72 -10.45 4.64
N ASP A 59 -13.20 -11.66 4.50
CA ASP A 59 -13.52 -12.79 5.39
C ASP A 59 -12.76 -12.76 6.72
N ARG A 60 -11.86 -11.79 6.90
CA ARG A 60 -11.05 -11.65 8.12
C ARG A 60 -10.17 -12.87 8.42
N GLN A 61 -9.68 -13.53 7.38
CA GLN A 61 -8.78 -14.68 7.53
C GLN A 61 -7.31 -14.33 7.34
N ARG A 62 -7.03 -13.25 6.62
CA ARG A 62 -5.66 -12.84 6.31
C ARG A 62 -5.48 -11.35 6.50
N VAL A 63 -4.25 -11.00 6.85
CA VAL A 63 -3.80 -9.61 6.95
C VAL A 63 -2.63 -9.41 6.01
N GLY A 64 -2.60 -8.26 5.35
CA GLY A 64 -1.43 -7.79 4.63
C GLY A 64 -0.75 -6.70 5.43
N LEU A 65 0.53 -6.86 5.71
CA LEU A 65 1.35 -5.83 6.36
C LEU A 65 2.19 -5.15 5.28
N ALA A 66 2.06 -3.83 5.17
CA ALA A 66 2.78 -3.07 4.16
C ALA A 66 4.30 -3.15 4.38
N VAL A 67 5.01 -3.40 3.29
CA VAL A 67 6.48 -3.44 3.25
C VAL A 67 6.94 -2.47 2.16
N PHE A 68 7.93 -1.66 2.49
CA PHE A 68 8.49 -0.66 1.60
C PHE A 68 9.84 -1.15 1.07
N GLU A 69 9.80 -1.78 -0.08
CA GLU A 69 10.99 -2.34 -0.74
C GLU A 69 11.06 -1.88 -2.20
N ASN A 70 12.26 -1.62 -2.69
CA ASN A 70 12.49 -1.23 -4.09
C ASN A 70 11.68 0.00 -4.51
N ASP A 71 11.52 0.96 -3.60
CA ASP A 71 10.72 2.17 -3.82
C ASP A 71 9.26 1.86 -4.17
N ASP A 72 8.72 0.77 -3.64
CA ASP A 72 7.35 0.33 -3.87
C ASP A 72 6.69 -0.09 -2.56
N VAL A 73 5.38 -0.18 -2.58
CA VAL A 73 4.57 -0.67 -1.46
C VAL A 73 4.04 -2.04 -1.82
N THR A 74 4.50 -3.06 -1.09
CA THR A 74 3.99 -4.42 -1.19
C THR A 74 3.46 -4.86 0.15
N TYR A 75 2.87 -6.05 0.22
CA TYR A 75 2.23 -6.52 1.45
C TYR A 75 2.68 -7.94 1.75
N ASP A 76 3.19 -8.15 2.96
CA ASP A 76 3.45 -9.48 3.49
C ASP A 76 2.15 -10.05 4.04
N PHE A 77 1.88 -11.32 3.75
CA PHE A 77 0.65 -11.97 4.18
C PHE A 77 0.85 -12.68 5.51
N LEU A 78 -0.06 -12.38 6.44
CA LEU A 78 -0.11 -12.99 7.77
C LEU A 78 -1.45 -13.67 7.93
N ALA A 79 -1.42 -14.88 8.49
CA ALA A 79 -2.66 -15.58 8.81
C ALA A 79 -3.19 -15.09 10.17
N ILE A 80 -4.51 -14.96 10.25
CA ILE A 80 -5.17 -14.81 11.55
C ILE A 80 -5.26 -16.20 12.16
N THR A 81 -4.47 -16.46 13.18
CA THR A 81 -4.35 -17.78 13.79
C THR A 81 -5.47 -18.06 14.79
N ARG A 82 -6.03 -17.01 15.37
CA ARG A 82 -7.16 -17.14 16.30
C ARG A 82 -8.02 -15.89 16.27
N THR A 83 -9.33 -16.08 16.30
CA THR A 83 -10.32 -15.01 16.36
C THR A 83 -11.13 -15.18 17.63
N THR A 84 -11.19 -14.11 18.44
CA THR A 84 -12.09 -14.02 19.58
C THR A 84 -13.13 -12.93 19.30
N PRO A 85 -14.19 -12.79 20.12
CA PRO A 85 -15.14 -11.70 19.94
C PRO A 85 -14.50 -10.32 19.99
N ARG A 86 -13.35 -10.18 20.64
CA ARG A 86 -12.69 -8.90 20.84
C ARG A 86 -11.39 -8.76 20.04
N THR A 87 -10.70 -9.84 19.72
CA THR A 87 -9.36 -9.76 19.13
C THR A 87 -9.19 -10.63 17.91
N TYR A 88 -8.28 -10.20 17.03
CA TYR A 88 -7.63 -11.05 16.05
C TYR A 88 -6.20 -11.28 16.51
N ILE A 89 -5.76 -12.52 16.49
CA ILE A 89 -4.38 -12.88 16.79
C ILE A 89 -3.70 -13.29 15.50
N LEU A 90 -2.63 -12.58 15.19
CA LEU A 90 -1.82 -12.73 13.99
C LEU A 90 -0.46 -13.24 14.37
N LYS A 91 0.15 -14.00 13.49
CA LYS A 91 1.49 -14.53 13.76
C LYS A 91 2.37 -14.38 12.54
N GLN A 92 3.56 -13.84 12.73
CA GLN A 92 4.62 -13.80 11.75
C GLN A 92 5.85 -14.44 12.36
N GLU A 93 6.27 -15.59 11.83
CA GLU A 93 7.34 -16.40 12.41
C GLU A 93 7.00 -16.75 13.87
N ASN A 94 7.82 -16.30 14.83
CA ASN A 94 7.59 -16.52 16.25
C ASN A 94 7.00 -15.31 16.96
N ILE A 95 6.65 -14.26 16.23
CA ILE A 95 6.12 -13.02 16.79
C ILE A 95 4.60 -13.03 16.65
N GLU A 96 3.93 -12.77 17.76
CA GLU A 96 2.47 -12.70 17.82
C GLU A 96 2.02 -11.25 17.91
N PHE A 97 1.04 -10.89 17.09
CA PHE A 97 0.42 -9.58 17.06
C PHE A 97 -1.03 -9.70 17.51
N VAL A 98 -1.51 -8.77 18.29
CA VAL A 98 -2.90 -8.75 18.78
C VAL A 98 -3.59 -7.49 18.31
N LEU A 99 -4.66 -7.65 17.53
CA LEU A 99 -5.49 -6.54 17.07
C LEU A 99 -6.81 -6.54 17.82
N ASP A 100 -7.06 -5.48 18.60
CA ASP A 100 -8.34 -5.28 19.29
C ASP A 100 -9.38 -4.79 18.31
N ARG A 101 -10.45 -5.57 18.12
CA ARG A 101 -11.50 -5.31 17.13
C ARG A 101 -12.42 -4.16 17.54
N GLN A 102 -12.50 -3.84 18.81
CA GLN A 102 -13.39 -2.80 19.32
C GLN A 102 -12.69 -1.45 19.39
N ASN A 103 -11.49 -1.44 19.94
CA ASN A 103 -10.73 -0.19 20.17
C ASN A 103 -9.77 0.13 19.04
N HIS A 104 -9.64 -0.74 18.04
CA HIS A 104 -8.72 -0.59 16.91
C HIS A 104 -7.29 -0.36 17.39
N LYS A 105 -6.86 -1.16 18.36
CA LYS A 105 -5.54 -1.09 18.94
C LYS A 105 -4.74 -2.31 18.54
N LEU A 106 -3.55 -2.08 18.02
CA LEU A 106 -2.64 -3.14 17.61
C LEU A 106 -1.51 -3.21 18.62
N THR A 107 -1.25 -4.40 19.15
CA THR A 107 -0.11 -4.65 20.02
C THR A 107 0.88 -5.55 19.31
N MET A 108 2.09 -5.04 19.11
CA MET A 108 3.24 -5.74 18.54
C MET A 108 4.37 -5.69 19.56
N ASP A 109 5.48 -5.06 19.17
CA ASP A 109 6.56 -4.69 20.09
C ASP A 109 6.15 -3.54 21.02
N GLN A 110 5.18 -2.74 20.60
CA GLN A 110 4.59 -1.64 21.33
C GLN A 110 3.11 -1.50 20.92
N ASP A 111 2.41 -0.58 21.56
CA ASP A 111 1.00 -0.32 21.27
C ASP A 111 0.84 0.70 20.15
N TYR A 112 -0.09 0.42 19.24
CA TYR A 112 -0.47 1.28 18.13
C TYR A 112 -1.95 1.58 18.19
N ASN A 113 -2.33 2.82 17.90
CA ASN A 113 -3.72 3.18 17.68
C ASN A 113 -4.00 3.21 16.19
N CYS A 114 -5.05 2.51 15.77
CA CYS A 114 -5.36 2.32 14.35
C CYS A 114 -6.59 3.09 13.94
N VAL A 115 -6.57 3.63 12.73
CA VAL A 115 -7.71 4.24 12.06
C VAL A 115 -8.16 3.31 10.95
N VAL A 116 -9.46 2.99 10.93
CA VAL A 116 -10.06 2.14 9.91
C VAL A 116 -10.40 2.99 8.69
N MET A 117 -10.06 2.49 7.52
CA MET A 117 -10.33 3.17 6.25
C MET A 117 -10.57 2.16 5.13
N SER A 118 -10.94 2.63 3.96
CA SER A 118 -11.07 1.75 2.80
C SER A 118 -9.70 1.21 2.38
N ILE A 119 -9.72 0.11 1.64
CA ILE A 119 -8.49 -0.47 1.07
C ILE A 119 -7.77 0.55 0.19
N SER A 120 -8.50 1.26 -0.65
CA SER A 120 -7.95 2.27 -1.55
C SER A 120 -7.28 3.40 -0.78
N ASP A 121 -7.96 3.93 0.24
CA ASP A 121 -7.43 5.02 1.05
C ASP A 121 -6.18 4.59 1.82
N LEU A 122 -6.19 3.37 2.35
CA LEU A 122 -5.02 2.82 3.05
C LEU A 122 -3.82 2.72 2.12
N HIS A 123 -4.03 2.17 0.92
CA HIS A 123 -2.96 2.02 -0.05
C HIS A 123 -2.41 3.38 -0.50
N ASP A 124 -3.27 4.37 -0.69
CA ASP A 124 -2.86 5.73 -1.01
C ASP A 124 -2.04 6.35 0.13
N ALA A 125 -2.48 6.16 1.38
CA ALA A 125 -1.74 6.64 2.54
C ALA A 125 -0.34 6.00 2.65
N ALA A 126 -0.24 4.71 2.37
CA ALA A 126 1.04 4.00 2.37
C ALA A 126 1.98 4.53 1.26
N LYS A 127 1.44 4.77 0.07
CA LYS A 127 2.21 5.37 -1.03
C LYS A 127 2.70 6.77 -0.69
N ASP A 128 1.86 7.58 -0.09
CA ASP A 128 2.22 8.95 0.31
C ASP A 128 3.31 8.93 1.39
N PHE A 129 3.21 8.00 2.33
CA PHE A 129 4.23 7.82 3.35
C PHE A 129 5.59 7.46 2.72
N LEU A 130 5.59 6.54 1.76
CA LEU A 130 6.82 6.18 1.04
C LEU A 130 7.39 7.36 0.26
N ARG A 131 6.56 8.14 -0.42
CA ARG A 131 7.01 9.34 -1.13
C ARG A 131 7.68 10.33 -0.19
N THR A 132 7.14 10.50 1.01
CA THR A 132 7.72 11.37 2.04
C THR A 132 9.08 10.85 2.47
N LEU A 133 9.20 9.55 2.74
CA LEU A 133 10.49 8.94 3.10
C LEU A 133 11.53 9.14 2.00
N LEU A 134 11.15 8.94 0.74
CA LEU A 134 12.07 9.10 -0.39
C LEU A 134 12.50 10.56 -0.57
N SER A 135 11.63 11.51 -0.29
CA SER A 135 11.96 12.94 -0.40
C SER A 135 12.88 13.41 0.73
N GLU A 136 12.80 12.79 1.91
CA GLU A 136 13.65 13.14 3.06
C GLU A 136 15.03 12.51 2.97
N ASN A 137 15.16 11.36 2.34
CA ASN A 137 16.42 10.62 2.20
C ASN A 137 17.08 10.90 0.85
N LYS A 138 17.55 12.10 0.68
CA LYS A 138 18.15 12.57 -0.58
C LYS A 138 19.65 12.31 -0.69
N ILE A 139 20.11 11.20 -0.27
CA ILE A 139 21.55 10.89 -0.36
C ILE A 139 21.80 9.90 -1.47
#